data_e8662c7f235dda957ee7a2568fa89ae5
#
_entry.id   e8662c7f235dda957ee7a2568fa89ae5
#
_cell.length_a   1.000
_cell.length_b   1.000
_cell.length_c   1.000
_cell.angle_alpha   90.00
_cell.angle_beta   90.00
_cell.angle_gamma   90.00
#
_symmetry.space_group_name_H-M   'P 1'
#
loop_
_entity.id
_entity.type
_entity.pdbx_description
1 polymer ?
#
loop_
_entity_poly.entity_id
_entity_poly.type
_entity_poly.pdbx_seq_one_letter_code
_entity_poly.pdbx_strand_id
1 'polypeptide(L)'
;MKCCRGFTLLEVLVALAIFALVAASVLTASARSLQTAARLEDKNLAMWMADNRLTELQLAETPASDGREQGELEFAGRRWQWQSEIQPTSEPSMRRVTLWVAPRPTRGHPGGDLRERAVVSLSGFLGDSR
;
A
#
# COMPACT_ATOMS: atom_id res chain seq x y z
N MET A 1 65.62 2.28 -17.74
CA MET A 1 64.59 2.86 -18.63
C MET A 1 63.22 2.76 -17.96
N LYS A 2 62.68 3.87 -17.56
CA LYS A 2 61.31 3.92 -17.06
C LYS A 2 60.39 3.86 -18.27
N CYS A 3 59.74 2.72 -18.52
CA CYS A 3 58.63 2.65 -19.50
C CYS A 3 57.48 3.44 -18.96
N CYS A 4 57.26 4.65 -19.50
CA CYS A 4 56.02 5.38 -19.30
C CYS A 4 54.92 4.66 -20.09
N ARG A 5 54.21 3.73 -19.42
CA ARG A 5 53.00 3.15 -19.95
C ARG A 5 51.89 4.19 -19.76
N GLY A 6 51.60 4.93 -20.81
CA GLY A 6 50.40 5.75 -20.86
C GLY A 6 49.14 4.88 -21.06
N PHE A 7 48.04 5.32 -20.51
CA PHE A 7 46.74 4.70 -20.80
C PHE A 7 46.35 4.85 -22.28
N THR A 8 45.90 3.79 -22.87
CA THR A 8 45.32 3.87 -24.22
C THR A 8 43.92 4.46 -24.17
N LEU A 9 43.53 5.13 -25.24
CA LEU A 9 42.16 5.66 -25.37
C LEU A 9 41.11 4.56 -25.23
N LEU A 10 41.38 3.37 -25.79
CA LEU A 10 40.50 2.20 -25.68
C LEU A 10 40.33 1.74 -24.24
N GLU A 11 41.39 1.73 -23.44
CA GLU A 11 41.36 1.34 -22.04
C GLU A 11 40.47 2.29 -21.21
N VAL A 12 40.57 3.59 -21.45
CA VAL A 12 39.71 4.60 -20.82
C VAL A 12 38.24 4.41 -21.22
N LEU A 13 37.97 4.15 -22.50
CA LEU A 13 36.62 3.90 -22.98
C LEU A 13 36.01 2.64 -22.35
N VAL A 14 36.77 1.56 -22.25
CA VAL A 14 36.31 0.32 -21.59
C VAL A 14 36.03 0.56 -20.11
N ALA A 15 36.90 1.27 -19.42
CA ALA A 15 36.72 1.62 -18.01
C ALA A 15 35.47 2.45 -17.79
N LEU A 16 35.21 3.46 -18.65
CA LEU A 16 34.00 4.26 -18.60
C LEU A 16 32.75 3.45 -18.88
N ALA A 17 32.80 2.53 -19.82
CA ALA A 17 31.68 1.64 -20.12
C ALA A 17 31.32 0.75 -18.92
N ILE A 18 32.32 0.15 -18.28
CA ILE A 18 32.13 -0.66 -17.07
C ILE A 18 31.57 0.20 -15.92
N PHE A 19 32.13 1.37 -15.72
CA PHE A 19 31.64 2.31 -14.70
C PHE A 19 30.17 2.71 -14.94
N ALA A 20 29.80 3.01 -16.19
CA ALA A 20 28.43 3.35 -16.55
C ALA A 20 27.45 2.20 -16.28
N LEU A 21 27.83 0.96 -16.58
CA LEU A 21 27.02 -0.22 -16.29
C LEU A 21 26.82 -0.43 -14.80
N VAL A 22 27.88 -0.29 -14.01
CA VAL A 22 27.81 -0.42 -12.55
C VAL A 22 26.93 0.69 -11.97
N ALA A 23 27.15 1.93 -12.38
CA ALA A 23 26.35 3.08 -11.92
C ALA A 23 24.86 2.91 -12.25
N ALA A 24 24.54 2.49 -13.47
CA ALA A 24 23.17 2.22 -13.88
C ALA A 24 22.51 1.10 -13.03
N SER A 25 23.25 0.05 -12.72
CA SER A 25 22.79 -1.05 -11.88
C SER A 25 22.47 -0.59 -10.46
N VAL A 26 23.36 0.20 -9.86
CA VAL A 26 23.17 0.75 -8.51
C VAL A 26 21.96 1.69 -8.46
N LEU A 27 21.82 2.58 -9.44
CA LEU A 27 20.69 3.49 -9.52
C LEU A 27 19.36 2.73 -9.66
N THR A 28 19.33 1.70 -10.49
CA THR A 28 18.13 0.86 -10.67
C THR A 28 17.77 0.12 -9.38
N ALA A 29 18.75 -0.45 -8.70
CA ALA A 29 18.54 -1.13 -7.42
C ALA A 29 18.01 -0.16 -6.35
N SER A 30 18.58 1.04 -6.26
CA SER A 30 18.13 2.07 -5.33
C SER A 30 16.70 2.52 -5.60
N ALA A 31 16.35 2.75 -6.87
CA ALA A 31 15.00 3.13 -7.26
C ALA A 31 13.96 2.05 -6.88
N ARG A 32 14.28 0.79 -7.08
CA ARG A 32 13.42 -0.34 -6.68
C ARG A 32 13.26 -0.43 -5.17
N SER A 33 14.32 -0.19 -4.43
CA SER A 33 14.28 -0.18 -2.96
C SER A 33 13.36 0.91 -2.44
N LEU A 34 13.43 2.12 -2.97
CA LEU A 34 12.55 3.23 -2.62
C LEU A 34 11.08 2.94 -2.95
N GLN A 35 10.80 2.35 -4.10
CA GLN A 35 9.44 1.95 -4.49
C GLN A 35 8.87 0.89 -3.55
N THR A 36 9.69 -0.06 -3.14
CA THR A 36 9.28 -1.10 -2.19
C THR A 36 8.98 -0.50 -0.82
N ALA A 37 9.84 0.40 -0.34
CA ALA A 37 9.63 1.10 0.92
C ALA A 37 8.33 1.91 0.92
N ALA A 38 8.05 2.64 -0.16
CA ALA A 38 6.81 3.40 -0.30
C ALA A 38 5.56 2.50 -0.29
N ARG A 39 5.62 1.35 -0.94
CA ARG A 39 4.50 0.38 -0.91
C ARG A 39 4.27 -0.22 0.48
N LEU A 40 5.33 -0.48 1.22
CA LEU A 40 5.23 -0.98 2.59
C LEU A 40 4.64 0.08 3.53
N GLU A 41 5.05 1.32 3.36
CA GLU A 41 4.47 2.46 4.09
C GLU A 41 2.97 2.57 3.82
N ASP A 42 2.54 2.53 2.56
CA ASP A 42 1.13 2.57 2.18
C ASP A 42 0.33 1.42 2.83
N LYS A 43 0.88 0.21 2.81
CA LYS A 43 0.24 -0.93 3.46
C LYS A 43 0.11 -0.77 4.98
N ASN A 44 1.14 -0.27 5.63
CA ASN A 44 1.11 -0.04 7.08
C ASN A 44 0.07 1.01 7.46
N LEU A 45 0.04 2.13 6.76
CA LEU A 45 -0.94 3.18 6.97
C LEU A 45 -2.37 2.68 6.72
N ALA A 46 -2.58 1.97 5.62
CA ALA A 46 -3.87 1.41 5.28
C ALA A 46 -4.33 0.35 6.30
N MET A 47 -3.43 -0.49 6.80
CA MET A 47 -3.74 -1.47 7.84
C MET A 47 -4.16 -0.79 9.15
N TRP A 48 -3.47 0.26 9.54
CA TRP A 48 -3.83 1.06 10.72
C TRP A 48 -5.23 1.64 10.61
N MET A 49 -5.58 2.18 9.45
CA MET A 49 -6.91 2.74 9.21
C MET A 49 -7.98 1.67 9.22
N ALA A 50 -7.72 0.52 8.62
CA ALA A 50 -8.65 -0.61 8.64
C ALA A 50 -8.87 -1.15 10.06
N ASP A 51 -7.81 -1.29 10.83
CA ASP A 51 -7.88 -1.76 12.22
C ASP A 51 -8.63 -0.77 13.12
N ASN A 52 -8.35 0.52 12.99
CA ASN A 52 -9.09 1.55 13.72
C ASN A 52 -10.58 1.52 13.37
N ARG A 53 -10.94 1.38 12.09
CA ARG A 53 -12.34 1.33 11.68
C ARG A 53 -13.03 0.06 12.19
N LEU A 54 -12.34 -1.06 12.16
CA LEU A 54 -12.86 -2.30 12.73
C LEU A 54 -13.11 -2.16 14.23
N THR A 55 -12.18 -1.57 14.95
CA THR A 55 -12.32 -1.30 16.39
C THR A 55 -13.50 -0.37 16.70
N GLU A 56 -13.68 0.69 15.90
CA GLU A 56 -14.85 1.57 16.03
C GLU A 56 -16.16 0.79 15.86
N LEU A 57 -16.24 -0.09 14.88
CA LEU A 57 -17.42 -0.92 14.64
C LEU A 57 -17.65 -1.92 15.78
N GLN A 58 -16.60 -2.46 16.38
CA GLN A 58 -16.69 -3.40 17.50
C GLN A 58 -17.10 -2.73 18.80
N LEU A 59 -16.73 -1.45 18.99
CA LEU A 59 -17.04 -0.67 20.18
C LEU A 59 -18.33 0.14 20.06
N ALA A 60 -18.97 0.15 18.90
CA ALA A 60 -20.19 0.89 18.67
C ALA A 60 -21.33 0.34 19.54
N GLU A 61 -22.00 1.21 20.27
CA GLU A 61 -23.16 0.84 21.13
C GLU A 61 -24.35 0.33 20.32
N THR A 62 -24.48 0.84 19.10
CA THR A 62 -25.53 0.41 18.17
C THR A 62 -24.93 -0.59 17.20
N PRO A 63 -25.49 -1.81 17.09
CA PRO A 63 -25.02 -2.78 16.11
C PRO A 63 -25.07 -2.18 14.71
N ALA A 64 -23.97 -2.27 13.99
CA ALA A 64 -23.92 -1.85 12.59
C ALA A 64 -24.90 -2.68 11.77
N SER A 65 -25.70 -2.04 10.93
CA SER A 65 -26.61 -2.73 10.01
C SER A 65 -25.83 -3.47 8.93
N ASP A 66 -26.39 -4.58 8.46
CA ASP A 66 -25.86 -5.27 7.30
C ASP A 66 -25.84 -4.34 6.09
N GLY A 67 -24.81 -4.46 5.26
CA GLY A 67 -24.69 -3.67 4.06
C GLY A 67 -23.30 -3.14 3.82
N ARG A 68 -23.21 -2.18 2.93
CA ARG A 68 -21.98 -1.53 2.51
C ARG A 68 -21.96 -0.08 2.92
N GLU A 69 -20.86 0.32 3.50
CA GLU A 69 -20.53 1.72 3.76
C GLU A 69 -19.22 2.07 3.09
N GLN A 70 -19.08 3.30 2.69
CA GLN A 70 -17.84 3.82 2.13
C GLN A 70 -17.63 5.26 2.60
N GLY A 71 -16.39 5.67 2.66
CA GLY A 71 -16.04 7.02 3.07
C GLY A 71 -14.63 7.39 2.67
N GLU A 72 -14.30 8.63 2.96
CA GLU A 72 -12.97 9.18 2.77
C GLU A 72 -12.42 9.65 4.12
N LEU A 73 -11.11 9.54 4.26
CA LEU A 73 -10.38 9.94 5.45
C LEU A 73 -9.06 10.56 5.04
N GLU A 74 -8.69 11.66 5.69
CA GLU A 74 -7.35 12.22 5.59
C GLU A 74 -6.47 11.67 6.70
N PHE A 75 -5.37 11.03 6.32
CA PHE A 75 -4.42 10.45 7.25
C PHE A 75 -2.98 10.56 6.71
N ALA A 76 -2.04 10.91 7.58
CA ALA A 76 -0.63 11.10 7.22
C ALA A 76 -0.41 12.07 6.03
N GLY A 77 -1.19 13.16 5.95
CA GLY A 77 -1.12 14.16 4.89
C GLY A 77 -1.65 13.71 3.53
N ARG A 78 -2.32 12.57 3.48
CA ARG A 78 -2.91 12.01 2.25
C ARG A 78 -4.37 11.67 2.44
N ARG A 79 -5.14 11.65 1.37
CA ARG A 79 -6.52 11.20 1.36
C ARG A 79 -6.61 9.72 1.01
N TRP A 80 -7.43 9.02 1.77
CA TRP A 80 -7.69 7.60 1.65
C TRP A 80 -9.17 7.36 1.46
N GLN A 81 -9.49 6.30 0.74
CA GLN A 81 -10.85 5.80 0.59
C GLN A 81 -10.96 4.45 1.29
N TRP A 82 -12.04 4.25 2.00
CA TRP A 82 -12.33 2.98 2.64
C TRP A 82 -13.75 2.51 2.26
N GLN A 83 -13.92 1.22 2.25
CA GLN A 83 -15.21 0.56 2.07
C GLN A 83 -15.33 -0.56 3.07
N SER A 84 -16.48 -0.67 3.72
CA SER A 84 -16.82 -1.79 4.60
C SER A 84 -18.02 -2.54 4.07
N GLU A 85 -18.02 -3.83 4.26
CA GLU A 85 -19.17 -4.69 3.98
C GLU A 85 -19.42 -5.59 5.18
N ILE A 86 -20.65 -5.54 5.68
CA ILE A 86 -21.09 -6.35 6.81
C ILE A 86 -22.05 -7.39 6.29
N GLN A 87 -21.75 -8.64 6.56
CA GLN A 87 -22.51 -9.79 6.13
C GLN A 87 -22.89 -10.69 7.32
N PRO A 88 -24.12 -11.24 7.33
CA PRO A 88 -24.47 -12.25 8.31
C PRO A 88 -23.58 -13.50 8.15
N THR A 89 -23.39 -14.22 9.24
CA THR A 89 -22.69 -15.50 9.24
C THR A 89 -23.69 -16.64 9.56
N SER A 90 -23.21 -17.86 9.54
CA SER A 90 -24.00 -19.02 9.99
C SER A 90 -24.35 -18.96 11.48
N GLU A 91 -23.60 -18.19 12.26
CA GLU A 91 -23.87 -17.95 13.67
C GLU A 91 -24.69 -16.66 13.82
N PRO A 92 -25.94 -16.72 14.34
CA PRO A 92 -26.83 -15.54 14.42
C PRO A 92 -26.29 -14.39 15.28
N SER A 93 -25.41 -14.69 16.23
CA SER A 93 -24.79 -13.72 17.12
C SER A 93 -23.53 -13.05 16.56
N MET A 94 -23.11 -13.45 15.36
CA MET A 94 -21.89 -12.95 14.75
C MET A 94 -22.14 -12.45 13.32
N ARG A 95 -21.50 -11.33 13.00
CA ARG A 95 -21.47 -10.77 11.64
C ARG A 95 -20.04 -10.64 11.18
N ARG A 96 -19.81 -10.92 9.92
CA ARG A 96 -18.50 -10.70 9.30
C ARG A 96 -18.45 -9.31 8.74
N VAL A 97 -17.41 -8.57 9.08
CA VAL A 97 -17.08 -7.30 8.44
C VAL A 97 -15.80 -7.45 7.63
N THR A 98 -15.81 -6.94 6.43
CA THR A 98 -14.63 -6.84 5.58
C THR A 98 -14.41 -5.38 5.22
N LEU A 99 -13.18 -4.92 5.43
CA LEU A 99 -12.76 -3.55 5.17
C LEU A 99 -11.72 -3.53 4.06
N TRP A 100 -11.87 -2.62 3.13
CA TRP A 100 -10.91 -2.34 2.08
C TRP A 100 -10.47 -0.90 2.18
N VAL A 101 -9.18 -0.66 2.07
CA VAL A 101 -8.59 0.68 2.12
C VAL A 101 -7.71 0.88 0.91
N ALA A 102 -7.90 2.00 0.23
CA ALA A 102 -7.13 2.41 -0.94
C ALA A 102 -6.77 3.89 -0.85
N PRO A 103 -5.61 4.30 -1.37
CA PRO A 103 -5.32 5.72 -1.51
C PRO A 103 -6.27 6.34 -2.54
N ARG A 104 -6.66 7.60 -2.31
CA ARG A 104 -7.46 8.33 -3.29
C ARG A 104 -6.63 8.59 -4.55
N PRO A 105 -7.16 8.30 -5.74
CA PRO A 105 -6.45 8.61 -6.98
C PRO A 105 -6.25 10.11 -7.14
N THR A 106 -5.02 10.53 -7.41
CA THR A 106 -4.63 11.94 -7.47
C THR A 106 -5.05 12.64 -8.76
N ARG A 107 -5.31 11.93 -9.84
CA ARG A 107 -5.81 12.48 -11.11
C ARG A 107 -6.57 11.44 -11.90
N GLY A 108 -7.77 11.84 -12.33
CA GLY A 108 -8.53 11.33 -13.43
C GLY A 108 -8.62 9.81 -13.58
N HIS A 109 -9.70 9.28 -13.36
CA HIS A 109 -10.29 7.97 -13.43
C HIS A 109 -10.42 7.31 -12.06
N PRO A 110 -11.57 7.40 -11.49
CA PRO A 110 -12.04 6.36 -10.62
C PRO A 110 -12.40 5.15 -11.50
N GLY A 111 -11.40 4.59 -12.15
CA GLY A 111 -11.55 3.37 -12.92
C GLY A 111 -11.49 2.19 -11.97
N GLY A 112 -12.60 1.53 -11.73
CA GLY A 112 -12.63 0.29 -10.99
C GLY A 112 -13.21 0.39 -9.58
N ASP A 113 -13.72 -0.73 -9.11
CA ASP A 113 -14.18 -0.91 -7.74
C ASP A 113 -13.02 -0.63 -6.77
N LEU A 114 -13.31 0.02 -5.64
CA LEU A 114 -12.35 0.28 -4.58
C LEU A 114 -11.67 -1.01 -4.12
N ARG A 115 -12.38 -2.13 -4.14
CA ARG A 115 -11.85 -3.44 -3.80
C ARG A 115 -10.68 -3.87 -4.68
N GLU A 116 -10.74 -3.55 -5.97
CA GLU A 116 -9.66 -3.86 -6.93
C GLU A 116 -8.42 -3.00 -6.71
N ARG A 117 -8.62 -1.78 -6.22
CA ARG A 117 -7.55 -0.83 -5.93
C ARG A 117 -7.03 -0.90 -4.49
N ALA A 118 -7.68 -1.69 -3.65
CA ALA A 118 -7.35 -1.78 -2.24
C ALA A 118 -5.91 -2.25 -2.02
N VAL A 119 -5.18 -1.51 -1.21
CA VAL A 119 -3.83 -1.86 -0.76
C VAL A 119 -3.89 -2.90 0.34
N VAL A 120 -4.97 -2.85 1.12
CA VAL A 120 -5.22 -3.72 2.27
C VAL A 120 -6.69 -4.11 2.29
N SER A 121 -6.93 -5.37 2.63
CA SER A 121 -8.24 -5.86 3.06
C SER A 121 -8.11 -6.52 4.42
N LEU A 122 -8.99 -6.14 5.34
CA LEU A 122 -9.04 -6.70 6.69
C LEU A 122 -10.42 -7.26 6.95
N SER A 123 -10.48 -8.50 7.42
CA SER A 123 -11.74 -9.13 7.82
C SER A 123 -11.75 -9.37 9.32
N GLY A 124 -12.88 -9.09 9.94
CA GLY A 124 -13.10 -9.31 11.35
C GLY A 124 -14.53 -9.76 11.62
N PHE A 125 -14.85 -9.92 12.88
CA PHE A 125 -16.19 -10.30 13.31
C PHE A 125 -16.73 -9.32 14.33
N LEU A 126 -17.99 -9.01 14.19
CA LEU A 126 -18.77 -8.22 15.15
C LEU A 126 -19.66 -9.17 15.94
N GLY A 127 -19.54 -9.14 17.25
CA GLY A 127 -20.47 -9.83 18.13
C GLY A 127 -21.73 -9.01 18.34
N ASP A 128 -22.86 -9.68 18.45
CA ASP A 128 -24.08 -9.03 18.90
C ASP A 128 -23.97 -8.86 20.41
N SER A 129 -23.67 -7.63 20.86
CA SER A 129 -23.68 -7.32 22.28
C SER A 129 -25.13 -7.26 22.76
N ARG A 130 -25.56 -8.27 23.46
CA ARG A 130 -26.79 -8.19 24.27
C ARG A 130 -26.61 -7.29 25.46
#